data_50202e0c9c1e5c91c9e5de37f9c343ab
#
_entry.id   50202e0c9c1e5c91c9e5de37f9c343ab
#
_cell.length_a   1.000
_cell.length_b   1.000
_cell.length_c   1.000
_cell.angle_alpha   90.00
_cell.angle_beta   90.00
_cell.angle_gamma   90.00
#
_symmetry.space_group_name_H-M   'P 1'
#
loop_
_entity.id
_entity.type
_entity.pdbx_description
1 polymer ?
#
loop_
_entity_poly.entity_id
_entity_poly.type
_entity_poly.pdbx_seq_one_letter_code
_entity_poly.pdbx_strand_id
1 'polypeptide(L)'
;MNRRLSIFVIILFFLLPVAARAQVTGSFRFAQLTDIHLNPNNPKPTEDLKRSVEQINATPGIDFVLVTGDLTEEGDRTTMLVVKSILDQLKVKYYVIPGNHETKW
;
A
#
# COMPACT_ATOMS: atom_id res chain seq x y z
N MET A 1 30.88 48.18 26.39
CA MET A 1 30.41 46.88 25.91
C MET A 1 31.57 46.15 25.24
N ASN A 2 32.03 45.07 25.84
CA ASN A 2 33.25 44.40 25.38
C ASN A 2 32.98 43.67 24.04
N ARG A 3 33.71 44.05 23.00
CA ARG A 3 33.62 43.49 21.64
C ARG A 3 33.75 41.95 21.63
N ARG A 4 34.39 41.38 22.63
CA ARG A 4 34.56 39.90 22.77
C ARG A 4 33.26 39.21 23.18
N LEU A 5 32.37 39.85 23.92
CA LEU A 5 31.08 39.29 24.33
C LEU A 5 30.09 39.24 23.17
N SER A 6 30.13 40.23 22.27
CA SER A 6 29.27 40.27 21.10
C SER A 6 29.57 39.17 20.09
N ILE A 7 30.83 38.76 19.94
CA ILE A 7 31.24 37.69 19.03
C ILE A 7 30.74 36.32 19.56
N PHE A 8 30.77 36.09 20.87
CA PHE A 8 30.26 34.84 21.48
C PHE A 8 28.75 34.72 21.33
N VAL A 9 28.01 35.77 21.44
CA VAL A 9 26.54 35.78 21.27
C VAL A 9 26.17 35.49 19.81
N ILE A 10 26.92 36.05 18.85
CA ILE A 10 26.67 35.81 17.42
C ILE A 10 26.98 34.34 17.03
N ILE A 11 28.05 33.75 17.55
CA ILE A 11 28.40 32.34 17.28
C ILE A 11 27.37 31.39 17.89
N LEU A 12 26.82 31.70 19.07
CA LEU A 12 25.79 30.88 19.70
C LEU A 12 24.47 30.93 18.92
N PHE A 13 24.17 32.06 18.24
CA PHE A 13 22.95 32.19 17.43
C PHE A 13 23.04 31.44 16.09
N PHE A 14 24.23 31.21 15.57
CA PHE A 14 24.44 30.42 14.33
C PHE A 14 24.48 28.92 14.55
N LEU A 15 24.61 28.44 15.79
CA LEU A 15 24.67 27.01 16.11
C LEU A 15 23.28 26.37 16.44
N LEU A 16 22.22 27.20 16.46
CA LEU A 16 20.89 26.74 16.89
C LEU A 16 19.88 26.24 15.84
N PRO A 17 20.07 26.31 14.51
CA PRO A 17 19.03 25.86 13.61
C PRO A 17 19.28 24.50 12.95
N VAL A 18 20.06 23.61 13.52
CA VAL A 18 20.30 22.29 12.86
C VAL A 18 19.49 21.13 13.47
N ALA A 19 18.75 21.36 14.53
CA ALA A 19 18.18 20.28 15.32
C ALA A 19 16.67 19.99 15.09
N ALA A 20 16.06 20.45 14.04
CA ALA A 20 14.62 20.21 13.82
C ALA A 20 14.28 19.79 12.36
N ARG A 21 15.02 18.86 11.81
CA ARG A 21 14.43 17.98 10.80
C ARG A 21 13.93 16.75 11.54
N ALA A 22 12.65 16.74 11.89
CA ALA A 22 11.96 15.50 12.17
C ALA A 22 12.08 14.65 10.90
N GLN A 23 13.06 13.76 10.86
CA GLN A 23 13.07 12.68 9.87
C GLN A 23 11.86 11.84 10.20
N VAL A 24 10.84 11.90 9.35
CA VAL A 24 9.81 10.87 9.31
C VAL A 24 10.54 9.59 8.88
N THR A 25 11.05 8.87 9.86
CA THR A 25 11.74 7.58 9.66
C THR A 25 10.72 6.43 9.60
N GLY A 26 9.57 6.65 8.93
CA GLY A 26 8.60 5.62 8.66
C GLY A 26 8.69 5.23 7.19
N SER A 27 9.24 4.07 6.88
CA SER A 27 9.05 3.42 5.59
C SER A 27 7.92 2.41 5.70
N PHE A 28 7.08 2.27 4.67
CA PHE A 28 6.10 1.22 4.54
C PHE A 28 6.34 0.46 3.23
N ARG A 29 5.91 -0.78 3.20
CA ARG A 29 5.98 -1.64 2.03
C ARG A 29 4.60 -2.19 1.74
N PHE A 30 4.15 -2.12 0.49
CA PHE A 30 2.87 -2.66 0.09
C PHE A 30 3.01 -3.50 -1.17
N ALA A 31 2.08 -4.43 -1.36
CA ALA A 31 1.88 -5.11 -2.62
C ALA A 31 0.68 -4.52 -3.35
N GLN A 32 0.74 -4.48 -4.67
CA GLN A 32 -0.37 -4.06 -5.52
C GLN A 32 -0.84 -5.23 -6.36
N LEU A 33 -2.14 -5.48 -6.35
CA LEU A 33 -2.85 -6.37 -7.25
C LEU A 33 -3.76 -5.53 -8.14
N THR A 34 -3.75 -5.78 -9.44
CA THR A 34 -4.59 -5.06 -10.40
C THR A 34 -5.01 -6.00 -11.51
N ASP A 35 -6.11 -5.68 -12.19
CA ASP A 35 -6.58 -6.39 -13.38
C ASP A 35 -6.69 -7.91 -13.17
N ILE A 36 -7.33 -8.30 -12.10
CA ILE A 36 -7.51 -9.72 -11.71
C ILE A 36 -8.40 -10.43 -12.72
N HIS A 37 -9.47 -9.78 -13.20
CA HIS A 37 -10.42 -10.27 -14.20
C HIS A 37 -10.92 -11.69 -13.91
N LEU A 38 -11.30 -11.96 -12.66
CA LEU A 38 -11.85 -13.27 -12.29
C LEU A 38 -13.06 -13.59 -13.17
N ASN A 39 -13.07 -14.79 -13.73
CA ASN A 39 -14.09 -15.22 -14.67
C ASN A 39 -14.51 -16.66 -14.34
N PRO A 40 -15.81 -16.93 -14.10
CA PRO A 40 -16.30 -18.28 -13.81
C PRO A 40 -16.00 -19.30 -14.91
N ASN A 41 -15.86 -18.84 -16.15
CA ASN A 41 -15.60 -19.68 -17.32
C ASN A 41 -14.10 -19.90 -17.60
N ASN A 42 -13.22 -19.28 -16.82
CA ASN A 42 -11.77 -19.42 -16.95
C ASN A 42 -11.15 -19.55 -15.54
N PRO A 43 -10.62 -20.70 -15.15
CA PRO A 43 -10.05 -20.91 -13.82
C PRO A 43 -8.72 -20.19 -13.61
N LYS A 44 -8.02 -19.83 -14.68
CA LYS A 44 -6.66 -19.29 -14.57
C LYS A 44 -6.54 -18.02 -13.72
N PRO A 45 -7.37 -16.97 -13.87
CA PRO A 45 -7.29 -15.80 -13.00
C PRO A 45 -7.52 -16.14 -11.52
N THR A 46 -8.37 -17.11 -11.23
CA THR A 46 -8.61 -17.60 -9.86
C THR A 46 -7.36 -18.24 -9.27
N GLU A 47 -6.70 -19.10 -10.04
CA GLU A 47 -5.46 -19.76 -9.64
C GLU A 47 -4.32 -18.74 -9.45
N ASP A 48 -4.21 -17.77 -10.34
CA ASP A 48 -3.21 -16.73 -10.29
C ASP A 48 -3.42 -15.82 -9.06
N LEU A 49 -4.67 -15.47 -8.73
CA LEU A 49 -4.98 -14.70 -7.52
C LEU A 49 -4.61 -15.46 -6.24
N LYS A 50 -4.97 -16.76 -6.16
CA LYS A 50 -4.59 -17.61 -5.02
C LYS A 50 -3.09 -17.66 -4.83
N ARG A 51 -2.35 -17.87 -5.92
CA ARG A 51 -0.89 -17.89 -5.89
C ARG A 51 -0.30 -16.54 -5.45
N SER A 52 -0.87 -15.44 -5.91
CA SER A 52 -0.45 -14.09 -5.50
C SER A 52 -0.65 -13.87 -4.01
N VAL A 53 -1.78 -14.29 -3.45
CA VAL A 53 -2.06 -14.23 -2.00
C VAL A 53 -1.05 -15.07 -1.20
N GLU A 54 -0.75 -16.29 -1.66
CA GLU A 54 0.26 -17.14 -1.03
C GLU A 54 1.65 -16.48 -1.04
N GLN A 55 2.06 -15.92 -2.17
CA GLN A 55 3.34 -15.22 -2.30
C GLN A 55 3.43 -13.99 -1.41
N ILE A 56 2.37 -13.19 -1.34
CA ILE A 56 2.30 -12.03 -0.45
C ILE A 56 2.43 -12.47 1.01
N ASN A 57 1.68 -13.50 1.40
CA ASN A 57 1.73 -14.06 2.75
C ASN A 57 3.09 -14.65 3.14
N ALA A 58 3.85 -15.12 2.15
CA ALA A 58 5.21 -15.64 2.33
C ALA A 58 6.29 -14.54 2.31
N THR A 59 5.96 -13.31 1.89
CA THR A 59 6.90 -12.20 1.78
C THR A 59 6.90 -11.40 3.08
N PRO A 60 8.01 -11.35 3.82
CA PRO A 60 8.07 -10.59 5.08
C PRO A 60 8.07 -9.08 4.82
N GLY A 61 7.52 -8.32 5.78
CA GLY A 61 7.60 -6.87 5.81
C GLY A 61 6.64 -6.17 4.85
N ILE A 62 5.60 -6.83 4.35
CA ILE A 62 4.48 -6.18 3.66
C ILE A 62 3.50 -5.69 4.71
N ASP A 63 3.20 -4.39 4.71
CA ASP A 63 2.31 -3.75 5.68
C ASP A 63 0.85 -3.83 5.26
N PHE A 64 0.57 -3.74 3.96
CA PHE A 64 -0.79 -3.83 3.40
C PHE A 64 -0.77 -4.18 1.91
N VAL A 65 -1.95 -4.46 1.37
CA VAL A 65 -2.17 -4.73 -0.06
C VAL A 65 -3.15 -3.72 -0.64
N LEU A 66 -2.85 -3.18 -1.82
CA LEU A 66 -3.78 -2.40 -2.63
C LEU A 66 -4.30 -3.26 -3.78
N VAL A 67 -5.61 -3.29 -3.95
CA VAL A 67 -6.28 -3.95 -5.07
C VAL A 67 -6.94 -2.86 -5.91
N THR A 68 -6.37 -2.57 -7.08
CA THR A 68 -6.68 -1.36 -7.85
C THR A 68 -7.52 -1.66 -9.09
N GLY A 69 -8.67 -2.29 -8.89
CA GLY A 69 -9.71 -2.38 -9.90
C GLY A 69 -9.66 -3.59 -10.82
N ASP A 70 -10.73 -3.74 -11.59
CA ASP A 70 -11.01 -4.83 -12.51
C ASP A 70 -10.82 -6.22 -11.88
N LEU A 71 -11.54 -6.41 -10.75
CA LEU A 71 -11.46 -7.62 -9.95
C LEU A 71 -12.15 -8.81 -10.63
N THR A 72 -13.22 -8.52 -11.36
CA THR A 72 -13.99 -9.50 -12.10
C THR A 72 -14.16 -9.07 -13.56
N GLU A 73 -14.44 -10.03 -14.43
CA GLU A 73 -14.70 -9.73 -15.85
C GLU A 73 -16.04 -9.02 -16.04
N GLU A 74 -17.08 -9.44 -15.32
CA GLU A 74 -18.45 -8.96 -15.51
C GLU A 74 -18.96 -8.05 -14.40
N GLY A 75 -18.25 -7.93 -13.28
CA GLY A 75 -18.67 -7.14 -12.13
C GLY A 75 -19.83 -7.76 -11.34
N ASP A 76 -20.14 -9.03 -11.55
CA ASP A 76 -21.24 -9.71 -10.89
C ASP A 76 -20.93 -10.04 -9.42
N ARG A 77 -21.98 -10.02 -8.59
CA ARG A 77 -21.87 -10.23 -7.15
C ARG A 77 -21.26 -11.60 -6.80
N THR A 78 -21.63 -12.65 -7.50
CA THR A 78 -21.18 -14.01 -7.18
C THR A 78 -19.68 -14.12 -7.37
N THR A 79 -19.14 -13.64 -8.47
CA THR A 79 -17.72 -13.64 -8.75
C THR A 79 -16.95 -12.70 -7.80
N MET A 80 -17.53 -11.54 -7.44
CA MET A 80 -16.98 -10.64 -6.43
C MET A 80 -16.83 -11.30 -5.06
N LEU A 81 -17.78 -12.13 -4.65
CA LEU A 81 -17.68 -12.88 -3.39
C LEU A 81 -16.55 -13.93 -3.43
N VAL A 82 -16.28 -14.53 -4.58
CA VAL A 82 -15.13 -15.42 -4.75
C VAL A 82 -13.82 -14.65 -4.62
N VAL A 83 -13.70 -13.50 -5.28
CA VAL A 83 -12.53 -12.62 -5.13
C VAL A 83 -12.32 -12.27 -3.65
N LYS A 84 -13.38 -11.81 -2.98
CA LYS A 84 -13.32 -11.48 -1.55
C LYS A 84 -12.85 -12.66 -0.71
N SER A 85 -13.37 -13.85 -0.92
CA SER A 85 -13.01 -15.04 -0.16
C SER A 85 -11.53 -15.42 -0.30
N ILE A 86 -10.92 -15.12 -1.45
CA ILE A 86 -9.50 -15.36 -1.69
C ILE A 86 -8.67 -14.25 -1.03
N LEU A 87 -9.05 -12.98 -1.19
CA LEU A 87 -8.36 -11.85 -0.57
C LEU A 87 -8.42 -11.89 0.96
N ASP A 88 -9.50 -12.40 1.55
CA ASP A 88 -9.64 -12.58 3.00
C ASP A 88 -8.61 -13.58 3.59
N GLN A 89 -7.89 -14.33 2.76
CA GLN A 89 -6.78 -15.19 3.19
C GLN A 89 -5.44 -14.43 3.35
N LEU A 90 -5.40 -13.15 2.98
CA LEU A 90 -4.25 -12.29 3.25
C LEU A 90 -4.05 -12.13 4.76
N LYS A 91 -2.80 -12.23 5.22
CA LYS A 91 -2.42 -12.02 6.62
C LYS A 91 -2.29 -10.56 7.00
N VAL A 92 -2.26 -9.67 6.03
CA VAL A 92 -2.21 -8.21 6.18
C VAL A 92 -3.48 -7.57 5.67
N LYS A 93 -3.74 -6.33 6.07
CA LYS A 93 -4.90 -5.58 5.58
C LYS A 93 -4.82 -5.36 4.08
N TYR A 94 -5.96 -5.38 3.41
CA TYR A 94 -6.06 -4.99 2.02
C TYR A 94 -7.14 -3.92 1.82
N TYR A 95 -6.96 -3.12 0.78
CA TYR A 95 -7.85 -2.03 0.40
C TYR A 95 -8.18 -2.20 -1.09
N VAL A 96 -9.46 -2.07 -1.42
CA VAL A 96 -9.96 -2.26 -2.78
C VAL A 96 -10.46 -0.95 -3.35
N ILE A 97 -10.04 -0.67 -4.58
CA ILE A 97 -10.58 0.41 -5.41
C ILE A 97 -11.28 -0.26 -6.60
N PRO A 98 -12.58 -0.04 -6.83
CA PRO A 98 -13.28 -0.62 -7.95
C PRO A 98 -12.77 -0.08 -9.28
N GLY A 99 -12.70 -0.93 -10.29
CA GLY A 99 -12.38 -0.58 -11.68
C GLY A 99 -13.64 -0.36 -12.53
N ASN A 100 -13.45 -0.15 -13.82
CA ASN A 100 -14.57 0.06 -14.74
C ASN A 100 -15.45 -1.20 -14.93
N HIS A 101 -14.90 -2.39 -14.75
CA HIS A 101 -15.68 -3.64 -14.79
C HIS A 101 -16.66 -3.75 -13.61
N GLU A 102 -16.36 -3.15 -12.45
CA GLU A 102 -17.21 -3.13 -11.27
C GLU A 102 -18.19 -1.95 -11.24
N THR A 103 -17.95 -0.89 -12.04
CA THR A 103 -18.73 0.37 -12.01
C THR A 103 -19.65 0.54 -13.22
N LYS A 104 -19.97 -0.51 -13.93
CA LYS A 104 -20.85 -0.48 -15.13
C LYS A 104 -22.34 -0.28 -14.85
N TRP A 105 -22.73 -0.02 -13.63
CA TRP A 105 -24.15 0.10 -13.16
C TRP A 105 -24.56 1.54 -12.96
#